data_0e94ff111ecf6dabce27d6bc2bb3a0ed
#
_entry.id   0e94ff111ecf6dabce27d6bc2bb3a0ed
#
_cell.length_a   1.000
_cell.length_b   1.000
_cell.length_c   1.000
_cell.angle_alpha   90.00
_cell.angle_beta   90.00
_cell.angle_gamma   90.00
#
_symmetry.space_group_name_H-M   'P 1'
#
loop_
_entity.id
_entity.type
_entity.pdbx_description
1 polymer ?
#
loop_
_entity_poly.entity_id
_entity_poly.type
_entity_poly.pdbx_seq_one_letter_code
_entity_poly.pdbx_strand_id
1 'polypeptide(L)'
;MADAQIKAKVNQKLIESGEYERLSQYLRQKLIENGWYEQVTELASDTLRAQENPNFEKLVDLVEPEALALVPEFVKVELLGMIKRFLEDIVD
;
A
#
# COMPACT_ATOMS: atom_id res chain seq x y z
N MET A 1 11.22 13.77 19.61
CA MET A 1 9.92 14.35 19.33
C MET A 1 8.86 13.30 19.40
N ALA A 2 7.70 13.66 19.96
CA ALA A 2 6.64 12.71 20.30
C ALA A 2 6.11 11.93 19.09
N ASP A 3 5.96 12.59 17.93
CA ASP A 3 5.38 11.96 16.75
C ASP A 3 6.25 10.84 16.19
N ALA A 4 7.57 11.02 16.18
CA ALA A 4 8.49 9.99 15.69
C ALA A 4 8.49 8.79 16.62
N GLN A 5 8.41 9.03 17.93
CA GLN A 5 8.37 7.95 18.93
C GLN A 5 7.05 7.18 18.86
N ILE A 6 5.94 7.88 18.64
CA ILE A 6 4.63 7.24 18.49
C ILE A 6 4.61 6.37 17.23
N LYS A 7 5.12 6.88 16.10
CA LYS A 7 5.22 6.12 14.86
C LYS A 7 6.06 4.85 15.04
N ALA A 8 7.20 4.98 15.72
CA ALA A 8 8.08 3.84 15.97
C ALA A 8 7.39 2.79 16.81
N LYS A 9 6.67 3.20 17.85
CA LYS A 9 5.93 2.28 18.72
C LYS A 9 4.80 1.58 17.98
N VAL A 10 4.04 2.31 17.16
CA VAL A 10 2.95 1.74 16.37
C VAL A 10 3.50 0.72 15.38
N ASN A 11 4.58 1.05 14.66
CA ASN A 11 5.21 0.12 13.74
C ASN A 11 5.72 -1.13 14.44
N GLN A 12 6.33 -0.97 15.60
CA GLN A 12 6.83 -2.09 16.40
C GLN A 12 5.69 -3.01 16.81
N LYS A 13 4.59 -2.45 17.30
CA LYS A 13 3.41 -3.21 17.69
C LYS A 13 2.75 -3.91 16.52
N LEU A 14 2.69 -3.27 15.37
CA LEU A 14 2.17 -3.88 14.14
C LEU A 14 2.96 -5.13 13.77
N ILE A 15 4.28 -5.04 13.82
CA ILE A 15 5.16 -6.16 13.48
C ILE A 15 5.07 -7.27 14.52
N GLU A 16 5.17 -6.93 15.79
CA GLU A 16 5.15 -7.91 16.89
C GLU A 16 3.84 -8.69 16.98
N SER A 17 2.71 -8.02 16.75
CA SER A 17 1.40 -8.65 16.85
C SER A 17 1.01 -9.48 15.64
N GLY A 18 1.78 -9.41 14.54
CA GLY A 18 1.43 -10.05 13.29
C GLY A 18 0.37 -9.31 12.48
N GLU A 19 -0.11 -8.18 12.96
CA GLU A 19 -1.13 -7.39 12.24
C GLU A 19 -0.61 -6.82 10.94
N TYR A 20 0.67 -6.43 10.90
CA TYR A 20 1.29 -5.96 9.66
C TYR A 20 1.18 -7.01 8.56
N GLU A 21 1.51 -8.25 8.88
CA GLU A 21 1.44 -9.33 7.91
C GLU A 21 -0.01 -9.62 7.50
N ARG A 22 -0.93 -9.62 8.45
CA ARG A 22 -2.35 -9.81 8.18
C ARG A 22 -2.90 -8.72 7.27
N LEU A 23 -2.59 -7.45 7.54
CA LEU A 23 -3.01 -6.32 6.72
C LEU A 23 -2.41 -6.42 5.32
N SER A 24 -1.13 -6.80 5.22
CA SER A 24 -0.44 -6.95 3.94
C SER A 24 -1.06 -8.07 3.10
N GLN A 25 -1.39 -9.20 3.73
CA GLN A 25 -2.03 -10.33 3.03
C GLN A 25 -3.43 -9.97 2.57
N TYR A 26 -4.20 -9.28 3.41
CA TYR A 26 -5.54 -8.81 3.06
C TYR A 26 -5.48 -7.89 1.85
N LEU A 27 -4.59 -6.89 1.90
CA LEU A 27 -4.43 -5.93 0.81
C LEU A 27 -4.03 -6.64 -0.49
N ARG A 28 -3.05 -7.52 -0.42
CA ARG A 28 -2.58 -8.27 -1.59
C ARG A 28 -3.69 -9.09 -2.22
N GLN A 29 -4.46 -9.80 -1.38
CA GLN A 29 -5.56 -10.63 -1.86
C GLN A 29 -6.63 -9.78 -2.56
N LYS A 30 -7.01 -8.66 -1.96
CA LYS A 30 -8.03 -7.78 -2.54
C LYS A 30 -7.55 -7.14 -3.84
N LEU A 31 -6.29 -6.77 -3.93
CA LEU A 31 -5.72 -6.22 -5.16
C LEU A 31 -5.70 -7.26 -6.28
N ILE A 32 -5.36 -8.51 -5.95
CA ILE A 32 -5.38 -9.61 -6.92
C ILE A 32 -6.81 -9.86 -7.42
N GLU A 33 -7.78 -9.94 -6.51
CA GLU A 33 -9.17 -10.20 -6.86
C GLU A 33 -9.75 -9.13 -7.79
N ASN A 34 -9.29 -7.89 -7.65
CA ASN A 34 -9.79 -6.77 -8.43
C ASN A 34 -8.94 -6.45 -9.67
N GLY A 35 -7.95 -7.29 -9.98
CA GLY A 35 -7.11 -7.13 -11.17
C GLY A 35 -6.15 -5.96 -11.11
N TRP A 36 -5.84 -5.45 -9.92
CA TRP A 36 -4.96 -4.30 -9.76
C TRP A 36 -3.56 -4.56 -10.32
N TYR A 37 -3.01 -5.75 -10.07
CA TYR A 37 -1.67 -6.09 -10.55
C TYR A 37 -1.59 -6.09 -12.06
N GLU A 38 -2.64 -6.58 -12.74
CA GLU A 38 -2.70 -6.58 -14.20
C GLU A 38 -2.76 -5.16 -14.73
N GLN A 39 -3.57 -4.30 -14.12
CA GLN A 39 -3.71 -2.91 -14.51
C GLN A 39 -2.40 -2.14 -14.33
N VAL A 40 -1.70 -2.35 -13.21
CA VAL A 40 -0.43 -1.68 -12.92
C VAL A 40 0.67 -2.18 -13.88
N THR A 41 0.69 -3.48 -14.18
CA THR A 41 1.65 -4.05 -15.12
C THR A 41 1.47 -3.44 -16.51
N GLU A 42 0.22 -3.31 -16.97
CA GLU A 42 -0.10 -2.72 -18.24
C GLU A 42 0.31 -1.24 -18.29
N LEU A 43 -0.02 -0.51 -17.22
CA LEU A 43 0.37 0.89 -17.08
C LEU A 43 1.89 1.05 -17.11
N ALA A 44 2.61 0.21 -16.35
CA ALA A 44 4.07 0.25 -16.31
C ALA A 44 4.68 -0.03 -17.69
N SER A 45 4.14 -1.02 -18.41
CA SER A 45 4.60 -1.35 -19.76
C SER A 45 4.39 -0.20 -20.73
N ASP A 46 3.22 0.42 -20.70
CA ASP A 46 2.90 1.55 -21.58
C ASP A 46 3.79 2.76 -21.26
N THR A 47 3.99 3.04 -19.98
CA THR A 47 4.84 4.15 -19.55
C THR A 47 6.29 3.92 -19.96
N LEU A 48 6.77 2.70 -19.85
CA LEU A 48 8.14 2.34 -20.24
C LEU A 48 8.35 2.53 -21.75
N ARG A 49 7.38 2.11 -22.56
CA ARG A 49 7.45 2.26 -24.03
C ARG A 49 7.47 3.72 -24.47
N ALA A 50 6.83 4.60 -23.68
CA ALA A 50 6.79 6.02 -24.00
C ALA A 50 8.07 6.76 -23.65
N GLN A 51 8.98 6.16 -22.89
CA GLN A 51 10.24 6.79 -22.49
C GLN A 51 11.30 6.58 -23.56
N GLU A 52 11.99 7.67 -23.93
CA GLU A 52 13.12 7.60 -24.86
C GLU A 52 14.30 6.87 -24.24
N ASN A 53 14.59 7.17 -22.99
CA ASN A 53 15.66 6.53 -22.22
C ASN A 53 15.04 5.86 -20.99
N PRO A 54 14.70 4.56 -21.10
CA PRO A 54 14.08 3.86 -19.99
C PRO A 54 14.93 3.91 -18.72
N ASN A 55 14.32 4.33 -17.61
CA ASN A 55 14.97 4.45 -16.33
C ASN A 55 13.99 3.96 -15.25
N PHE A 56 14.46 3.05 -14.41
CA PHE A 56 13.60 2.44 -13.39
C PHE A 56 13.07 3.46 -12.40
N GLU A 57 13.90 4.39 -11.94
CA GLU A 57 13.49 5.41 -10.99
C GLU A 57 12.40 6.32 -11.56
N LYS A 58 12.56 6.74 -12.82
CA LYS A 58 11.54 7.54 -13.50
C LYS A 58 10.25 6.75 -13.68
N LEU A 59 10.37 5.46 -14.00
CA LEU A 59 9.21 4.60 -14.17
C LEU A 59 8.41 4.53 -12.87
N VAL A 60 9.08 4.30 -11.75
CA VAL A 60 8.45 4.25 -10.42
C VAL A 60 7.78 5.58 -10.09
N ASP A 61 8.47 6.69 -10.31
CA ASP A 61 7.94 8.03 -10.02
C ASP A 61 6.67 8.34 -10.82
N LEU A 62 6.59 7.87 -12.06
CA LEU A 62 5.42 8.11 -12.92
C LEU A 62 4.27 7.14 -12.61
N VAL A 63 4.59 5.88 -12.32
CA VAL A 63 3.58 4.84 -12.12
C VAL A 63 3.00 4.85 -10.71
N GLU A 64 3.80 5.16 -9.70
CA GLU A 64 3.37 5.09 -8.30
C GLU A 64 2.08 5.84 -7.98
N PRO A 65 1.95 7.15 -8.33
CA PRO A 65 0.70 7.86 -8.01
C PRO A 65 -0.51 7.31 -8.76
N GLU A 66 -0.32 6.86 -10.00
CA GLU A 66 -1.41 6.27 -10.77
C GLU A 66 -1.79 4.88 -10.25
N ALA A 67 -0.80 4.10 -9.84
CA ALA A 67 -1.05 2.79 -9.22
C ALA A 67 -1.85 2.93 -7.93
N LEU A 68 -1.51 3.93 -7.11
CA LEU A 68 -2.26 4.20 -5.88
C LEU A 68 -3.69 4.62 -6.19
N ALA A 69 -3.89 5.41 -7.25
CA ALA A 69 -5.22 5.83 -7.66
C ALA A 69 -6.08 4.67 -8.16
N LEU A 70 -5.46 3.62 -8.68
CA LEU A 70 -6.16 2.43 -9.18
C LEU A 70 -6.63 1.49 -8.06
N VAL A 71 -6.16 1.67 -6.84
CA VAL A 71 -6.62 0.86 -5.71
C VAL A 71 -8.11 1.15 -5.47
N PRO A 72 -8.98 0.12 -5.45
CA PRO A 72 -10.41 0.34 -5.23
C PRO A 72 -10.68 1.05 -3.89
N GLU A 73 -11.63 1.98 -3.91
CA GLU A 73 -11.95 2.79 -2.74
C GLU A 73 -12.42 1.94 -1.56
N PHE A 74 -13.19 0.89 -1.82
CA PHE A 74 -13.68 0.03 -0.74
C PHE A 74 -12.53 -0.70 -0.03
N VAL A 75 -11.43 -1.02 -0.75
CA VAL A 75 -10.25 -1.63 -0.15
C VAL A 75 -9.57 -0.65 0.80
N LYS A 76 -9.47 0.61 0.39
CA LYS A 76 -8.89 1.66 1.24
C LYS A 76 -9.71 1.85 2.51
N VAL A 77 -11.02 1.89 2.40
CA VAL A 77 -11.93 2.07 3.53
C VAL A 77 -11.82 0.89 4.51
N GLU A 78 -11.83 -0.34 3.99
CA GLU A 78 -11.71 -1.53 4.84
C GLU A 78 -10.36 -1.58 5.55
N LEU A 79 -9.29 -1.25 4.82
CA LEU A 79 -7.94 -1.24 5.38
C LEU A 79 -7.82 -0.20 6.50
N LEU A 80 -8.35 0.99 6.29
CA LEU A 80 -8.37 2.05 7.31
C LEU A 80 -9.16 1.60 8.54
N GLY A 81 -10.28 0.91 8.35
CA GLY A 81 -11.05 0.37 9.46
C GLY A 81 -10.29 -0.66 10.28
N MET A 82 -9.53 -1.52 9.60
CA MET A 82 -8.69 -2.52 10.27
C MET A 82 -7.57 -1.86 11.07
N ILE A 83 -6.92 -0.85 10.49
CA ILE A 83 -5.86 -0.09 11.15
C ILE A 83 -6.43 0.64 12.38
N LYS A 84 -7.59 1.26 12.23
CA LYS A 84 -8.25 1.97 13.33
C LYS A 84 -8.53 1.04 14.51
N ARG A 85 -9.07 -0.14 14.24
CA ARG A 85 -9.34 -1.14 15.29
C ARG A 85 -8.07 -1.58 15.99
N PHE A 86 -7.01 -1.79 15.22
CA PHE A 86 -5.70 -2.13 15.78
C PHE A 86 -5.20 -1.04 16.72
N LEU A 87 -5.29 0.22 16.29
CA LEU A 87 -4.85 1.35 17.11
C LEU A 87 -5.67 1.49 18.39
N GLU A 88 -6.97 1.24 18.32
CA GLU A 88 -7.83 1.25 19.49
C GLU A 88 -7.42 0.17 20.51
N ASP A 89 -7.05 -1.00 20.01
CA ASP A 89 -6.63 -2.12 20.87
C ASP A 89 -5.31 -1.83 21.61
N ILE A 90 -4.37 -1.15 20.97
CA ILE A 90 -3.08 -0.86 21.60
C ILE A 90 -3.10 0.35 22.53
N VAL A 91 -4.10 1.23 22.42
CA VAL A 91 -4.22 2.41 23.27
C VAL A 91 -4.82 2.07 24.64
N ASP A 92 -5.57 1.01 24.72
CA ASP A 92 -6.09 0.52 25.98
C ASP A 92 -4.99 -0.13 26.81
#